data_93163d681669e86150ad07fd261f4c5c
#
_entry.id   93163d681669e86150ad07fd261f4c5c
#
_cell.length_a   1.000
_cell.length_b   1.000
_cell.length_c   1.000
_cell.angle_alpha   90.00
_cell.angle_beta   90.00
_cell.angle_gamma   90.00
#
_symmetry.space_group_name_H-M   'P 1'
#
loop_
_entity.id
_entity.type
_entity.pdbx_description
1 polymer ?
#
loop_
_entity_poly.entity_id
_entity_poly.type
_entity_poly.pdbx_seq_one_letter_code
_entity_poly.pdbx_strand_id
1 'polypeptide(L)'
;MDKRIRKRMERGIPHGKTWLGIAALTLFSSAFFWRCANIGAPQGGPKDTIPPKVMGATPAFNTTNFTGTRIYITFDEYVQLKDQQKEFFTSPQLKKTPTLLVKGRGVQIDILDTLKPNTTYALNFGSSVCDNNEGNPLNGFRYVFSTGPEIDSMFMSGYTVDAYKKDSVKKTLIFFYDAADSAFLREPFLRLADPLRPDSLPAFDSTVFNVKPDAIARAEN
;
A
#
# COMPACT_ATOMS: atom_id res chain seq x y z
N MET A 1 98.72 12.42 -1.23
CA MET A 1 97.28 12.01 -1.13
C MET A 1 97.24 10.80 -0.22
N ASP A 2 96.71 11.00 0.96
CA ASP A 2 96.93 10.22 2.18
C ASP A 2 96.19 8.83 2.15
N LYS A 3 97.02 7.77 2.32
CA LYS A 3 96.58 6.36 2.40
C LYS A 3 95.58 6.07 3.54
N ARG A 4 95.38 7.03 4.45
CA ARG A 4 94.46 6.88 5.58
C ARG A 4 92.98 7.11 5.18
N ILE A 5 92.72 7.85 4.15
CA ILE A 5 91.33 8.13 3.71
C ILE A 5 90.73 6.95 2.99
N ARG A 6 91.52 6.15 2.27
CA ARG A 6 91.08 4.99 1.50
C ARG A 6 90.58 3.83 2.37
N LYS A 7 91.08 3.70 3.59
CA LYS A 7 90.70 2.57 4.49
C LYS A 7 89.40 2.80 5.25
N ARG A 8 88.75 3.97 5.12
CA ARG A 8 87.56 4.29 5.83
C ARG A 8 86.23 4.03 4.98
N MET A 9 86.41 3.82 3.69
CA MET A 9 85.31 3.54 2.80
C MET A 9 84.94 2.05 2.58
N GLU A 10 85.82 1.15 3.08
CA GLU A 10 85.63 -0.29 2.93
C GLU A 10 84.91 -0.99 4.08
N ARG A 11 84.41 -0.22 5.05
CA ARG A 11 83.56 -0.84 6.06
C ARG A 11 82.10 -0.96 5.46
N GLY A 12 81.98 -1.96 4.61
CA GLY A 12 80.71 -2.38 4.11
C GLY A 12 79.70 -2.64 5.25
N ILE A 13 78.59 -1.98 5.22
CA ILE A 13 77.49 -2.23 6.15
C ILE A 13 77.14 -3.72 6.01
N PRO A 14 77.03 -4.48 7.08
CA PRO A 14 76.68 -5.91 6.97
C PRO A 14 75.25 -6.06 6.47
N HIS A 15 75.09 -6.19 5.14
CA HIS A 15 73.82 -6.27 4.47
C HIS A 15 72.94 -7.41 4.98
N GLY A 16 73.46 -8.45 5.61
CA GLY A 16 72.72 -9.56 6.15
C GLY A 16 71.82 -9.23 7.35
N LYS A 17 72.27 -8.31 8.24
CA LYS A 17 71.50 -7.96 9.45
C LYS A 17 70.38 -6.93 9.17
N THR A 18 70.59 -6.08 8.19
CA THR A 18 69.60 -5.09 7.78
C THR A 18 68.42 -5.75 7.00
N TRP A 19 68.71 -6.75 6.18
CA TRP A 19 67.68 -7.52 5.47
C TRP A 19 66.81 -8.33 6.41
N LEU A 20 67.38 -8.93 7.45
CA LEU A 20 66.64 -9.63 8.50
C LEU A 20 65.71 -8.69 9.28
N GLY A 21 66.13 -7.47 9.54
CA GLY A 21 65.32 -6.44 10.21
C GLY A 21 64.14 -5.98 9.34
N ILE A 22 64.39 -5.78 8.05
CA ILE A 22 63.32 -5.40 7.09
C ILE A 22 62.31 -6.56 6.90
N ALA A 23 62.81 -7.80 6.77
CA ALA A 23 61.92 -8.96 6.66
C ALA A 23 61.07 -9.20 7.92
N ALA A 24 61.64 -8.98 9.09
CA ALA A 24 60.88 -9.07 10.35
C ALA A 24 59.81 -7.95 10.46
N LEU A 25 60.12 -6.73 10.03
CA LEU A 25 59.22 -5.59 10.06
C LEU A 25 58.04 -5.79 9.06
N THR A 26 58.33 -6.32 7.89
CA THR A 26 57.27 -6.63 6.88
C THR A 26 56.39 -7.78 7.32
N LEU A 27 56.93 -8.83 7.94
CA LEU A 27 56.14 -9.92 8.53
C LEU A 27 55.26 -9.44 9.69
N PHE A 28 55.77 -8.55 10.53
CA PHE A 28 55.03 -7.98 11.65
C PHE A 28 53.91 -7.02 11.15
N SER A 29 54.18 -6.24 10.11
CA SER A 29 53.20 -5.38 9.47
C SER A 29 52.08 -6.18 8.79
N SER A 30 52.40 -7.30 8.12
CA SER A 30 51.40 -8.14 7.47
C SER A 30 50.43 -8.80 8.45
N ALA A 31 50.85 -9.09 9.67
CA ALA A 31 50.00 -9.65 10.73
C ALA A 31 48.91 -8.67 11.20
N PHE A 32 49.12 -7.37 11.06
CA PHE A 32 48.12 -6.35 11.40
C PHE A 32 47.01 -6.21 10.35
N PHE A 33 47.27 -6.60 9.10
CA PHE A 33 46.26 -6.50 8.04
C PHE A 33 45.30 -7.71 8.00
N TRP A 34 45.52 -8.76 8.78
CA TRP A 34 44.65 -9.93 8.86
C TRP A 34 43.53 -9.80 9.89
N ARG A 35 43.30 -8.62 10.46
CA ARG A 35 42.03 -8.33 11.13
C ARG A 35 40.98 -8.03 10.09
N CYS A 36 40.43 -9.09 9.49
CA CYS A 36 39.14 -8.99 8.83
C CYS A 36 38.13 -8.43 9.85
N ALA A 37 37.76 -7.17 9.68
CA ALA A 37 36.60 -6.64 10.34
C ALA A 37 35.40 -7.52 9.90
N ASN A 38 34.94 -8.36 10.82
CA ASN A 38 33.68 -9.08 10.61
C ASN A 38 32.61 -8.01 10.62
N ILE A 39 32.13 -7.64 9.42
CA ILE A 39 30.99 -6.75 9.25
C ILE A 39 29.78 -7.58 9.69
N GLY A 40 29.52 -7.62 11.00
CA GLY A 40 28.26 -8.08 11.52
C GLY A 40 27.22 -7.10 11.02
N ALA A 41 26.43 -7.48 10.01
CA ALA A 41 25.24 -6.74 9.69
C ALA A 41 24.39 -6.66 10.96
N PRO A 42 23.96 -5.46 11.39
CA PRO A 42 23.07 -5.35 12.54
C PRO A 42 21.86 -6.21 12.25
N GLN A 43 21.69 -7.27 13.01
CA GLN A 43 20.47 -8.07 12.99
C GLN A 43 19.43 -7.17 13.66
N GLY A 44 18.53 -6.61 12.84
CA GLY A 44 17.39 -5.83 13.31
C GLY A 44 16.62 -6.59 14.39
N GLY A 45 15.89 -5.87 15.22
CA GLY A 45 14.94 -6.45 16.17
C GLY A 45 13.92 -7.37 15.50
N PRO A 46 13.01 -8.00 16.25
CA PRO A 46 11.90 -8.76 15.69
C PRO A 46 11.12 -7.87 14.71
N LYS A 47 10.73 -8.46 13.58
CA LYS A 47 9.96 -7.77 12.55
C LYS A 47 8.65 -7.27 13.15
N ASP A 48 8.32 -5.99 12.92
CA ASP A 48 7.02 -5.46 13.30
C ASP A 48 5.91 -6.10 12.44
N THR A 49 4.82 -6.47 13.08
CA THR A 49 3.63 -7.05 12.45
C THR A 49 2.37 -6.25 12.72
N ILE A 50 2.52 -5.09 13.38
CA ILE A 50 1.40 -4.23 13.77
C ILE A 50 1.07 -3.30 12.60
N PRO A 51 -0.20 -3.23 12.16
CA PRO A 51 -0.60 -2.27 11.14
C PRO A 51 -0.67 -0.85 11.70
N PRO A 52 -0.54 0.20 10.86
CA PRO A 52 -0.67 1.58 11.28
C PRO A 52 -2.04 1.86 11.90
N LYS A 53 -2.07 2.73 12.91
CA LYS A 53 -3.31 3.13 13.60
C LYS A 53 -3.71 4.53 13.18
N VAL A 54 -5.01 4.73 12.97
CA VAL A 54 -5.57 6.04 12.67
C VAL A 54 -5.59 6.89 13.93
N MET A 55 -4.94 8.05 13.87
CA MET A 55 -4.92 9.03 14.97
C MET A 55 -6.03 10.06 14.86
N GLY A 56 -6.48 10.36 13.64
CA GLY A 56 -7.55 11.32 13.39
C GLY A 56 -7.70 11.67 11.92
N ALA A 57 -8.68 12.50 11.63
CA ALA A 57 -8.92 13.02 10.29
C ALA A 57 -9.37 14.48 10.34
N THR A 58 -9.14 15.20 9.26
CA THR A 58 -9.62 16.56 9.03
C THR A 58 -10.27 16.64 7.65
N PRO A 59 -11.60 16.87 7.55
CA PRO A 59 -12.56 16.95 8.65
C PRO A 59 -12.66 15.66 9.50
N ALA A 60 -13.28 15.75 10.68
CA ALA A 60 -13.42 14.59 11.57
C ALA A 60 -14.23 13.45 10.92
N PHE A 61 -14.07 12.25 11.43
CA PHE A 61 -14.92 11.12 11.02
C PHE A 61 -16.39 11.43 11.24
N ASN A 62 -17.23 10.93 10.37
CA ASN A 62 -18.68 11.11 10.40
C ASN A 62 -19.10 12.60 10.37
N THR A 63 -18.33 13.45 9.70
CA THR A 63 -18.71 14.84 9.43
C THR A 63 -19.95 14.90 8.57
N THR A 64 -20.93 15.70 8.99
CA THR A 64 -22.13 16.04 8.24
C THR A 64 -21.99 17.41 7.57
N ASN A 65 -22.87 17.72 6.61
CA ASN A 65 -22.85 18.97 5.84
C ASN A 65 -21.46 19.24 5.22
N PHE A 66 -20.82 18.21 4.73
CA PHE A 66 -19.49 18.31 4.12
C PHE A 66 -19.57 19.09 2.81
N THR A 67 -18.82 20.17 2.72
CA THR A 67 -18.72 21.01 1.52
C THR A 67 -17.30 21.10 0.97
N GLY A 68 -16.35 20.41 1.63
CA GLY A 68 -14.94 20.42 1.25
C GLY A 68 -14.64 19.55 0.02
N THR A 69 -13.45 19.74 -0.51
CA THR A 69 -12.91 18.90 -1.59
C THR A 69 -11.70 18.10 -1.13
N ARG A 70 -11.28 18.27 0.12
CA ARG A 70 -10.07 17.65 0.66
C ARG A 70 -10.30 17.05 2.02
N ILE A 71 -9.72 15.88 2.24
CA ILE A 71 -9.71 15.18 3.50
C ILE A 71 -8.26 14.80 3.80
N TYR A 72 -7.86 14.89 5.05
CA TYR A 72 -6.55 14.47 5.51
C TYR A 72 -6.69 13.51 6.67
N ILE A 73 -6.09 12.32 6.56
CA ILE A 73 -6.13 11.27 7.60
C ILE A 73 -4.71 11.10 8.13
N THR A 74 -4.58 11.15 9.47
CA THR A 74 -3.28 11.05 10.16
C THR A 74 -3.16 9.70 10.83
N PHE A 75 -1.96 9.11 10.76
CA PHE A 75 -1.60 7.84 11.39
C PHE A 75 -0.51 8.03 12.45
N ASP A 76 -0.33 7.05 13.32
CA ASP A 76 0.71 7.03 14.35
C ASP A 76 2.12 6.88 13.77
N GLU A 77 2.23 6.35 12.55
CA GLU A 77 3.49 6.10 11.85
C GLU A 77 3.46 6.55 10.38
N TYR A 78 4.59 6.43 9.69
CA TYR A 78 4.67 6.68 8.25
C TYR A 78 3.99 5.55 7.49
N VAL A 79 3.14 5.93 6.53
CA VAL A 79 2.36 5.01 5.71
C VAL A 79 2.75 5.09 4.24
N GLN A 80 2.47 4.04 3.51
CA GLN A 80 2.54 3.96 2.06
C GLN A 80 1.21 3.47 1.50
N LEU A 81 0.96 3.76 0.23
CA LEU A 81 -0.24 3.31 -0.46
C LEU A 81 0.14 2.24 -1.49
N LYS A 82 -0.42 1.04 -1.33
CA LYS A 82 -0.23 -0.09 -2.24
C LYS A 82 -1.53 -0.42 -2.98
N ASP A 83 -1.41 -0.84 -4.22
CA ASP A 83 -2.54 -1.33 -5.03
C ASP A 83 -3.80 -0.46 -4.99
N GLN A 84 -3.65 0.88 -4.93
CA GLN A 84 -4.75 1.84 -4.77
C GLN A 84 -5.89 1.59 -5.77
N GLN A 85 -5.56 1.29 -7.02
CA GLN A 85 -6.56 1.09 -8.08
C GLN A 85 -7.45 -0.14 -7.85
N LYS A 86 -6.97 -1.13 -7.10
CA LYS A 86 -7.70 -2.37 -6.79
C LYS A 86 -8.40 -2.32 -5.45
N GLU A 87 -7.78 -1.63 -4.49
CA GLU A 87 -8.21 -1.66 -3.10
C GLU A 87 -9.10 -0.48 -2.74
N PHE A 88 -8.85 0.71 -3.32
CA PHE A 88 -9.60 1.92 -3.01
C PHE A 88 -10.85 2.03 -3.88
N PHE A 89 -12.00 2.25 -3.24
CA PHE A 89 -13.26 2.55 -3.91
C PHE A 89 -14.15 3.44 -3.06
N THR A 90 -15.10 4.11 -3.70
CA THR A 90 -16.06 5.00 -3.05
C THR A 90 -17.47 4.43 -3.15
N SER A 91 -18.25 4.62 -2.11
CA SER A 91 -19.67 4.27 -2.08
C SER A 91 -20.49 5.48 -1.63
N PRO A 92 -21.39 6.04 -2.45
CA PRO A 92 -21.63 5.74 -3.86
C PRO A 92 -20.41 6.00 -4.77
N GLN A 93 -20.42 5.38 -5.94
CA GLN A 93 -19.32 5.55 -6.88
C GLN A 93 -19.27 6.98 -7.45
N LEU A 94 -18.13 7.64 -7.35
CA LEU A 94 -17.88 8.96 -7.94
C LEU A 94 -17.59 8.84 -9.44
N LYS A 95 -17.88 9.90 -10.20
CA LYS A 95 -17.55 9.98 -11.64
C LYS A 95 -16.04 10.02 -11.85
N LYS A 96 -15.35 10.75 -10.98
CA LYS A 96 -13.88 10.85 -10.97
C LYS A 96 -13.36 10.25 -9.67
N THR A 97 -12.49 9.26 -9.78
CA THR A 97 -11.83 8.67 -8.61
C THR A 97 -11.03 9.73 -7.85
N PRO A 98 -11.18 9.86 -6.54
CA PRO A 98 -10.37 10.74 -5.73
C PRO A 98 -8.87 10.44 -5.86
N THR A 99 -8.05 11.48 -5.78
CA THR A 99 -6.61 11.32 -5.76
C THR A 99 -6.12 11.12 -4.34
N LEU A 100 -5.33 10.08 -4.12
CA LEU A 100 -4.71 9.78 -2.83
C LEU A 100 -3.23 10.16 -2.87
N LEU A 101 -2.78 10.96 -1.90
CA LEU A 101 -1.39 11.42 -1.79
C LEU A 101 -0.89 11.17 -0.37
N VAL A 102 0.23 10.48 -0.23
CA VAL A 102 0.91 10.35 1.07
C VAL A 102 1.62 11.66 1.41
N LYS A 103 1.37 12.20 2.59
CA LYS A 103 2.03 13.38 3.12
C LYS A 103 2.45 13.16 4.58
N GLY A 104 3.74 12.99 4.80
CA GLY A 104 4.27 12.70 6.12
C GLY A 104 3.66 11.43 6.72
N ARG A 105 3.07 11.54 7.90
CA ARG A 105 2.36 10.44 8.57
C ARG A 105 0.87 10.41 8.23
N GLY A 106 0.49 10.80 7.04
CA GLY A 106 -0.92 10.84 6.68
C GLY A 106 -1.18 10.69 5.20
N VAL A 107 -2.45 10.54 4.88
CA VAL A 107 -2.96 10.44 3.50
C VAL A 107 -3.90 11.61 3.26
N GLN A 108 -3.59 12.39 2.24
CA GLN A 108 -4.48 13.42 1.70
C GLN A 108 -5.33 12.81 0.60
N ILE A 109 -6.62 13.08 0.64
CA ILE A 109 -7.60 12.67 -0.35
C ILE A 109 -8.15 13.92 -0.99
N ASP A 110 -7.96 14.08 -2.30
CA ASP A 110 -8.54 15.18 -3.07
C ASP A 110 -9.72 14.65 -3.87
N ILE A 111 -10.93 15.12 -3.55
CA ILE A 111 -12.18 14.81 -4.22
C ILE A 111 -12.30 15.71 -5.44
N LEU A 112 -12.30 15.10 -6.63
CA LEU A 112 -12.29 15.80 -7.91
C LEU A 112 -13.68 15.90 -8.57
N ASP A 113 -14.69 15.33 -7.93
CA ASP A 113 -16.06 15.26 -8.43
C ASP A 113 -16.99 16.17 -7.64
N THR A 114 -18.12 16.53 -8.26
CA THR A 114 -19.23 17.19 -7.57
C THR A 114 -20.05 16.15 -6.81
N LEU A 115 -20.10 16.31 -5.49
CA LEU A 115 -20.84 15.42 -4.62
C LEU A 115 -22.36 15.66 -4.75
N LYS A 116 -23.14 14.58 -4.69
CA LYS A 116 -24.61 14.67 -4.63
C LYS A 116 -25.02 15.29 -3.29
N PRO A 117 -26.07 16.13 -3.23
CA PRO A 117 -26.60 16.65 -1.95
C PRO A 117 -27.26 15.52 -1.14
N ASN A 118 -27.33 15.71 0.17
CA ASN A 118 -27.97 14.78 1.12
C ASN A 118 -27.57 13.32 0.92
N THR A 119 -26.28 13.09 0.72
CA THR A 119 -25.75 11.75 0.41
C THR A 119 -24.60 11.40 1.36
N THR A 120 -24.65 10.21 1.92
CA THR A 120 -23.56 9.66 2.73
C THR A 120 -22.55 8.98 1.79
N TYR A 121 -21.29 9.36 1.95
CA TYR A 121 -20.16 8.79 1.21
C TYR A 121 -19.25 7.99 2.14
N ALA A 122 -18.85 6.82 1.68
CA ALA A 122 -17.83 6.00 2.30
C ALA A 122 -16.63 5.86 1.36
N LEU A 123 -15.47 6.31 1.81
CA LEU A 123 -14.19 6.09 1.14
C LEU A 123 -13.57 4.83 1.74
N ASN A 124 -13.53 3.75 0.98
CA ASN A 124 -13.02 2.45 1.42
C ASN A 124 -11.59 2.28 0.90
N PHE A 125 -10.66 2.01 1.81
CA PHE A 125 -9.25 1.87 1.49
C PHE A 125 -8.84 0.40 1.30
N GLY A 126 -9.70 -0.55 1.70
CA GLY A 126 -9.37 -1.99 1.64
C GLY A 126 -8.09 -2.29 2.41
N SER A 127 -7.10 -2.84 1.71
CA SER A 127 -5.75 -3.10 2.24
C SER A 127 -4.69 -2.14 1.68
N SER A 128 -5.10 -1.00 1.09
CA SER A 128 -4.16 -0.10 0.39
C SER A 128 -3.24 0.68 1.32
N VAL A 129 -3.69 1.02 2.53
CA VAL A 129 -2.88 1.72 3.52
C VAL A 129 -2.03 0.70 4.28
N CYS A 130 -0.72 0.84 4.17
CA CYS A 130 0.25 -0.05 4.83
C CYS A 130 1.28 0.79 5.57
N ASP A 131 1.94 0.24 6.59
CA ASP A 131 3.13 0.87 7.14
C ASP A 131 4.24 0.99 6.07
N ASN A 132 5.14 1.94 6.28
CA ASN A 132 6.19 2.23 5.30
C ASN A 132 7.35 1.23 5.35
N ASN A 133 7.59 0.57 6.47
CA ASN A 133 8.77 -0.26 6.69
C ASN A 133 8.50 -1.73 6.30
N GLU A 134 7.59 -2.39 6.97
CA GLU A 134 7.29 -3.81 6.81
C GLU A 134 6.16 -4.06 5.81
N GLY A 135 5.31 -3.07 5.59
CA GLY A 135 4.18 -3.14 4.67
C GLY A 135 2.97 -3.86 5.24
N ASN A 136 2.78 -3.81 6.57
CA ASN A 136 1.61 -4.38 7.24
C ASN A 136 0.35 -3.58 6.86
N PRO A 137 -0.69 -4.20 6.28
CA PRO A 137 -1.86 -3.48 5.80
C PRO A 137 -2.85 -3.16 6.93
N LEU A 138 -3.40 -1.96 6.92
CA LEU A 138 -4.57 -1.58 7.69
C LEU A 138 -5.82 -2.06 6.94
N ASN A 139 -6.33 -3.24 7.27
CA ASN A 139 -7.45 -3.86 6.57
C ASN A 139 -8.80 -3.23 6.94
N GLY A 140 -9.69 -3.11 5.94
CA GLY A 140 -11.08 -2.70 6.14
C GLY A 140 -11.25 -1.24 6.57
N PHE A 141 -10.20 -0.41 6.49
CA PHE A 141 -10.29 0.99 6.87
C PHE A 141 -11.19 1.76 5.92
N ARG A 142 -12.12 2.54 6.49
CA ARG A 142 -13.03 3.42 5.76
C ARG A 142 -13.18 4.76 6.45
N TYR A 143 -13.33 5.80 5.64
CA TYR A 143 -13.70 7.14 6.10
C TYR A 143 -15.10 7.48 5.58
N VAL A 144 -16.01 7.88 6.49
CA VAL A 144 -17.40 8.17 6.18
C VAL A 144 -17.69 9.65 6.45
N PHE A 145 -18.46 10.28 5.56
CA PHE A 145 -18.98 11.63 5.71
C PHE A 145 -20.31 11.79 4.97
N SER A 146 -21.06 12.83 5.27
CA SER A 146 -22.32 13.14 4.58
C SER A 146 -22.32 14.58 4.09
N THR A 147 -22.85 14.80 2.89
CA THR A 147 -23.16 16.13 2.37
C THR A 147 -24.47 16.70 2.93
N GLY A 148 -25.27 15.86 3.57
CA GLY A 148 -26.50 16.24 4.28
C GLY A 148 -26.29 16.37 5.79
N PRO A 149 -27.37 16.69 6.53
CA PRO A 149 -27.34 16.87 7.98
C PRO A 149 -27.19 15.56 8.76
N GLU A 150 -27.42 14.44 8.12
CA GLU A 150 -27.41 13.10 8.74
C GLU A 150 -26.48 12.16 7.99
N ILE A 151 -26.02 11.14 8.69
CA ILE A 151 -25.30 10.01 8.14
C ILE A 151 -26.25 8.83 8.07
N ASP A 152 -26.31 8.18 6.93
CA ASP A 152 -27.10 6.99 6.72
C ASP A 152 -26.62 5.87 7.65
N SER A 153 -27.50 5.35 8.46
CA SER A 153 -27.23 4.28 9.40
C SER A 153 -27.72 2.91 8.93
N MET A 154 -28.36 2.85 7.74
CA MET A 154 -28.79 1.58 7.18
C MET A 154 -27.59 0.71 6.80
N PHE A 155 -27.66 -0.55 7.16
CA PHE A 155 -26.63 -1.51 6.80
C PHE A 155 -27.26 -2.82 6.30
N MET A 156 -26.52 -3.51 5.46
CA MET A 156 -26.84 -4.86 5.01
C MET A 156 -25.64 -5.75 5.35
N SER A 157 -25.91 -6.93 5.90
CA SER A 157 -24.90 -7.94 6.16
C SER A 157 -25.21 -9.23 5.42
N GLY A 158 -24.16 -9.91 4.99
CA GLY A 158 -24.29 -11.15 4.26
C GLY A 158 -22.95 -11.81 4.05
N TYR A 159 -22.92 -12.89 3.31
CA TYR A 159 -21.72 -13.60 2.94
C TYR A 159 -21.74 -13.97 1.46
N THR A 160 -20.57 -14.10 0.87
CA THR A 160 -20.40 -14.51 -0.52
C THR A 160 -19.82 -15.91 -0.57
N VAL A 161 -20.42 -16.77 -1.38
CA VAL A 161 -19.94 -18.14 -1.59
C VAL A 161 -19.83 -18.42 -3.08
N ASP A 162 -18.88 -19.28 -3.42
CA ASP A 162 -18.80 -19.84 -4.77
C ASP A 162 -20.03 -20.71 -5.03
N ALA A 163 -20.69 -20.51 -6.14
CA ALA A 163 -21.94 -21.20 -6.46
C ALA A 163 -21.77 -22.71 -6.59
N TYR A 164 -20.61 -23.17 -7.05
CA TYR A 164 -20.31 -24.57 -7.28
C TYR A 164 -19.68 -25.24 -6.06
N LYS A 165 -18.56 -24.67 -5.53
CA LYS A 165 -17.79 -25.23 -4.43
C LYS A 165 -18.40 -24.97 -3.06
N LYS A 166 -19.28 -23.98 -2.95
CA LYS A 166 -19.84 -23.48 -1.68
C LYS A 166 -18.82 -22.93 -0.70
N ASP A 167 -17.59 -22.69 -1.14
CA ASP A 167 -16.54 -22.08 -0.34
C ASP A 167 -16.76 -20.57 -0.23
N SER A 168 -16.31 -19.98 0.87
CA SER A 168 -16.33 -18.52 1.06
C SER A 168 -15.43 -17.83 0.03
N VAL A 169 -15.96 -16.85 -0.69
CA VAL A 169 -15.22 -16.05 -1.65
C VAL A 169 -14.78 -14.76 -0.98
N LYS A 170 -13.48 -14.53 -0.95
CA LYS A 170 -12.85 -13.36 -0.32
C LYS A 170 -12.62 -12.25 -1.33
N LYS A 171 -12.61 -11.01 -0.85
CA LYS A 171 -12.30 -9.79 -1.64
C LYS A 171 -13.23 -9.57 -2.84
N THR A 172 -14.46 -10.06 -2.78
CA THR A 172 -15.47 -9.84 -3.81
C THR A 172 -16.12 -8.48 -3.62
N LEU A 173 -16.26 -7.72 -4.70
CA LEU A 173 -17.04 -6.48 -4.71
C LEU A 173 -18.51 -6.81 -4.91
N ILE A 174 -19.36 -6.19 -4.11
CA ILE A 174 -20.82 -6.33 -4.16
C ILE A 174 -21.39 -4.96 -4.54
N PHE A 175 -22.11 -4.90 -5.62
CA PHE A 175 -22.75 -3.69 -6.12
C PHE A 175 -24.24 -3.73 -5.81
N PHE A 176 -24.73 -2.67 -5.20
CA PHE A 176 -26.15 -2.50 -4.90
C PHE A 176 -26.74 -1.47 -5.84
N TYR A 177 -27.91 -1.78 -6.37
CA TYR A 177 -28.67 -0.90 -7.26
C TYR A 177 -30.08 -0.74 -6.72
N ASP A 178 -30.64 0.46 -6.84
CA ASP A 178 -32.06 0.67 -6.54
C ASP A 178 -32.93 -0.10 -7.56
N ALA A 179 -33.77 -0.98 -7.07
CA ALA A 179 -34.67 -1.74 -7.90
C ALA A 179 -35.72 -0.85 -8.61
N ALA A 180 -35.95 0.36 -8.11
CA ALA A 180 -36.83 1.33 -8.75
C ALA A 180 -36.16 2.13 -9.87
N ASP A 181 -34.83 2.05 -10.01
CA ASP A 181 -34.11 2.74 -11.08
C ASP A 181 -34.47 2.12 -12.44
N SER A 182 -35.13 2.92 -13.28
CA SER A 182 -35.52 2.50 -14.64
C SER A 182 -34.33 2.14 -15.53
N ALA A 183 -33.13 2.63 -15.21
CA ALA A 183 -31.92 2.29 -15.94
C ALA A 183 -31.46 0.85 -15.65
N PHE A 184 -31.68 0.36 -14.42
CA PHE A 184 -31.45 -1.02 -14.04
C PHE A 184 -32.53 -1.97 -14.58
N LEU A 185 -33.76 -1.52 -14.64
CA LEU A 185 -34.90 -2.31 -15.15
C LEU A 185 -34.93 -2.42 -16.68
N ARG A 186 -34.11 -1.64 -17.40
CA ARG A 186 -34.00 -1.80 -18.86
C ARG A 186 -33.24 -3.09 -19.16
N GLU A 187 -34.02 -4.08 -19.55
CA GLU A 187 -33.63 -5.41 -19.95
C GLU A 187 -32.24 -5.57 -20.60
N PRO A 188 -31.20 -5.94 -19.89
CA PRO A 188 -30.36 -6.98 -20.41
C PRO A 188 -30.14 -8.15 -19.44
N PHE A 189 -30.54 -8.01 -18.17
CA PHE A 189 -30.40 -9.09 -17.20
C PHE A 189 -31.46 -10.19 -17.36
N LEU A 190 -32.55 -9.91 -18.11
CA LEU A 190 -33.67 -10.82 -18.32
C LEU A 190 -33.87 -11.25 -19.78
N ARG A 191 -32.85 -11.21 -20.62
CA ARG A 191 -32.88 -12.10 -21.77
C ARG A 191 -32.79 -13.53 -21.24
N LEU A 192 -33.95 -14.04 -20.89
CA LEU A 192 -34.16 -15.45 -20.71
C LEU A 192 -33.51 -16.15 -21.92
N ALA A 193 -32.71 -17.17 -21.63
CA ALA A 193 -32.17 -18.04 -22.66
C ALA A 193 -33.27 -18.33 -23.65
N ASP A 194 -33.01 -18.12 -24.94
CA ASP A 194 -33.97 -18.39 -26.01
C ASP A 194 -34.52 -19.80 -25.80
N PRO A 195 -35.82 -19.98 -25.51
CA PRO A 195 -36.36 -21.30 -25.25
C PRO A 195 -36.17 -22.26 -26.43
N LEU A 196 -35.85 -21.72 -27.63
CA LEU A 196 -35.52 -22.50 -28.82
C LEU A 196 -34.04 -22.84 -28.96
N ARG A 197 -33.18 -22.24 -28.10
CA ARG A 197 -31.74 -22.50 -28.04
C ARG A 197 -31.27 -22.53 -26.56
N PRO A 198 -31.56 -23.60 -25.82
CA PRO A 198 -31.23 -23.68 -24.41
C PRO A 198 -29.73 -23.60 -24.12
N ASP A 199 -28.86 -23.85 -25.13
CA ASP A 199 -27.41 -23.77 -25.02
C ASP A 199 -26.82 -22.38 -25.37
N SER A 200 -27.65 -21.43 -25.81
CA SER A 200 -27.23 -20.05 -26.05
C SER A 200 -27.12 -19.32 -24.70
N LEU A 201 -25.90 -19.12 -24.20
CA LEU A 201 -25.67 -18.15 -23.15
C LEU A 201 -26.16 -16.79 -23.66
N PRO A 202 -26.93 -16.02 -22.86
CA PRO A 202 -27.33 -14.67 -23.25
C PRO A 202 -26.08 -13.87 -23.60
N ALA A 203 -26.09 -13.21 -24.76
CA ALA A 203 -24.98 -12.37 -25.16
C ALA A 203 -24.75 -11.34 -24.05
N PHE A 204 -23.55 -11.35 -23.51
CA PHE A 204 -23.13 -10.45 -22.45
C PHE A 204 -23.15 -9.01 -22.99
N ASP A 205 -24.10 -8.21 -22.55
CA ASP A 205 -24.22 -6.82 -22.98
C ASP A 205 -23.37 -5.95 -22.04
N SER A 206 -22.22 -5.51 -22.54
CA SER A 206 -21.30 -4.64 -21.81
C SER A 206 -21.89 -3.26 -21.46
N THR A 207 -23.01 -2.86 -22.08
CA THR A 207 -23.66 -1.57 -21.80
C THR A 207 -24.28 -1.53 -20.41
N VAL A 208 -24.60 -2.67 -19.81
CA VAL A 208 -25.11 -2.81 -18.43
C VAL A 208 -24.15 -2.25 -17.41
N PHE A 209 -22.83 -2.31 -17.67
CA PHE A 209 -21.81 -1.79 -16.77
C PHE A 209 -21.67 -0.27 -16.75
N ASN A 210 -22.41 0.44 -17.60
CA ASN A 210 -22.44 1.90 -17.58
C ASN A 210 -23.35 2.49 -16.50
N VAL A 211 -24.21 1.66 -15.88
CA VAL A 211 -25.02 2.08 -14.73
C VAL A 211 -24.17 2.05 -13.48
N LYS A 212 -24.02 3.20 -12.83
CA LYS A 212 -23.28 3.30 -11.60
C LYS A 212 -24.08 2.74 -10.43
N PRO A 213 -23.49 1.89 -9.59
CA PRO A 213 -24.17 1.38 -8.41
C PRO A 213 -24.43 2.50 -7.39
N ASP A 214 -25.52 2.38 -6.65
CA ASP A 214 -25.88 3.29 -5.56
C ASP A 214 -25.02 3.05 -4.34
N ALA A 215 -24.61 1.81 -4.11
CA ALA A 215 -23.66 1.47 -3.07
C ALA A 215 -22.72 0.34 -3.48
N ILE A 216 -21.51 0.35 -2.92
CA ILE A 216 -20.50 -0.67 -3.15
C ILE A 216 -19.99 -1.16 -1.80
N ALA A 217 -19.93 -2.46 -1.63
CA ALA A 217 -19.29 -3.11 -0.49
C ALA A 217 -18.26 -4.14 -0.97
N ARG A 218 -17.34 -4.51 -0.08
CA ARG A 218 -16.39 -5.59 -0.30
C ARG A 218 -16.60 -6.66 0.75
N ALA A 219 -16.69 -7.92 0.31
CA ALA A 219 -16.64 -9.05 1.22
C ALA A 219 -15.22 -9.14 1.81
N GLU A 220 -15.13 -8.98 3.12
CA GLU A 220 -13.92 -9.21 3.91
C GLU A 220 -13.94 -10.62 4.50
N ASN A 221 -12.88 -11.02 5.14
CA ASN A 221 -12.77 -12.38 5.71
C ASN A 221 -13.68 -12.61 6.89
#